data_8dc5926789671f0192a3ad39888fc3d9
#
_entry.id   8dc5926789671f0192a3ad39888fc3d9
#
_cell.length_a   1.000
_cell.length_b   1.000
_cell.length_c   1.000
_cell.angle_alpha   90.00
_cell.angle_beta   90.00
_cell.angle_gamma   90.00
#
_symmetry.space_group_name_H-M   'P 1'
#
loop_
_entity.id
_entity.type
_entity.pdbx_description
1 polymer ?
#
loop_
_entity_poly.entity_id
_entity_poly.type
_entity_poly.pdbx_seq_one_letter_code
_entity_poly.pdbx_strand_id
1 'polypeptide(L)'
;RRGVFSTAKFDSKEGELTLARVLETDADVQNWLRPHPKEFNITYNHGRNYEPDFVVETESTIYLVEVKGEDKLKDPDVIAKKKRGIQYCEVASRWGKANGYKEWRYLFIPSKQVMPNSSFMLLAKRFQEL
;
A
#
# COMPACT_ATOMS: atom_id res chain seq x y z
N ARG A 1 9.42 9.31 -10.98
CA ARG A 1 9.66 8.18 -11.86
C ARG A 1 8.64 7.08 -11.63
N ARG A 2 8.11 6.50 -12.68
CA ARG A 2 7.11 5.44 -12.63
C ARG A 2 7.72 4.14 -12.14
N GLY A 3 6.91 3.32 -11.51
CA GLY A 3 7.33 2.00 -11.14
C GLY A 3 7.54 1.13 -12.36
N VAL A 4 8.37 0.10 -12.21
CA VAL A 4 8.60 -0.89 -13.27
C VAL A 4 7.88 -2.16 -12.88
N PHE A 5 7.16 -2.74 -13.83
CA PHE A 5 6.31 -3.88 -13.55
C PHE A 5 6.81 -5.11 -14.28
N SER A 6 6.82 -6.23 -13.57
CA SER A 6 7.06 -7.50 -14.21
C SER A 6 5.82 -7.90 -15.00
N THR A 7 5.95 -8.95 -15.76
CA THR A 7 4.85 -9.44 -16.58
C THR A 7 4.03 -10.53 -15.93
N ALA A 8 4.05 -10.62 -14.61
CA ALA A 8 3.26 -11.62 -13.91
C ALA A 8 1.77 -11.46 -14.26
N LYS A 9 1.07 -12.57 -14.37
CA LYS A 9 -0.27 -12.61 -14.93
C LYS A 9 -1.35 -12.82 -13.90
N PHE A 10 -1.12 -12.46 -12.67
CA PHE A 10 -2.11 -12.65 -11.63
C PHE A 10 -2.99 -11.43 -11.49
N ASP A 11 -4.20 -11.63 -10.98
CA ASP A 11 -5.15 -10.53 -10.74
C ASP A 11 -4.52 -9.40 -9.95
N SER A 12 -3.70 -9.74 -8.95
CA SER A 12 -3.06 -8.70 -8.15
C SER A 12 -2.14 -7.83 -9.00
N LYS A 13 -1.49 -8.42 -10.00
CA LYS A 13 -0.62 -7.64 -10.89
C LYS A 13 -1.40 -6.67 -11.76
N GLU A 14 -2.57 -7.08 -12.22
CA GLU A 14 -3.43 -6.17 -12.97
C GLU A 14 -3.89 -5.02 -12.10
N GLY A 15 -4.30 -5.33 -10.87
CA GLY A 15 -4.71 -4.31 -9.93
C GLY A 15 -3.58 -3.36 -9.60
N GLU A 16 -2.36 -3.88 -9.42
CA GLU A 16 -1.20 -3.04 -9.17
C GLU A 16 -0.91 -2.11 -10.34
N LEU A 17 -0.98 -2.63 -11.56
CA LEU A 17 -0.72 -1.81 -12.74
C LEU A 17 -1.78 -0.72 -12.89
N THR A 18 -3.04 -1.07 -12.69
CA THR A 18 -4.12 -0.10 -12.76
C THR A 18 -3.96 0.97 -11.69
N LEU A 19 -3.62 0.56 -10.47
CA LEU A 19 -3.41 1.52 -9.39
C LEU A 19 -2.25 2.46 -9.70
N ALA A 20 -1.16 1.95 -10.26
CA ALA A 20 -0.04 2.80 -10.63
C ALA A 20 -0.48 3.90 -11.59
N ARG A 21 -1.35 3.57 -12.53
CA ARG A 21 -1.88 4.57 -13.47
C ARG A 21 -2.75 5.58 -12.77
N VAL A 22 -3.58 5.13 -11.83
CA VAL A 22 -4.41 6.03 -11.04
C VAL A 22 -3.52 6.99 -10.25
N LEU A 23 -2.50 6.46 -9.57
CA LEU A 23 -1.61 7.28 -8.74
C LEU A 23 -0.89 8.34 -9.57
N GLU A 24 -0.60 8.01 -10.82
CA GLU A 24 0.16 8.90 -11.69
C GLU A 24 -0.63 10.16 -12.06
N THR A 25 -1.94 10.07 -12.13
CA THR A 25 -2.79 11.16 -12.61
C THR A 25 -3.73 11.72 -11.55
N ASP A 26 -3.79 11.11 -10.37
CA ASP A 26 -4.71 11.55 -9.33
C ASP A 26 -4.20 12.83 -8.67
N ALA A 27 -5.04 13.87 -8.67
CA ALA A 27 -4.63 15.18 -8.18
C ALA A 27 -4.35 15.21 -6.67
N ASP A 28 -4.92 14.29 -5.91
CA ASP A 28 -4.70 14.24 -4.48
C ASP A 28 -3.41 13.52 -4.09
N VAL A 29 -2.76 12.86 -5.04
CA VAL A 29 -1.52 12.14 -4.79
C VAL A 29 -0.35 13.08 -5.08
N GLN A 30 0.42 13.40 -4.03
CA GLN A 30 1.59 14.27 -4.16
C GLN A 30 2.80 13.50 -4.65
N ASN A 31 3.02 12.33 -4.06
CA ASN A 31 4.14 11.46 -4.42
C ASN A 31 3.74 10.02 -4.25
N TRP A 32 4.34 9.14 -5.02
CA TRP A 32 4.16 7.71 -4.82
C TRP A 32 5.38 6.96 -5.33
N LEU A 33 5.61 5.78 -4.76
CA LEU A 33 6.68 4.92 -5.23
C LEU A 33 6.33 3.45 -4.98
N ARG A 34 7.04 2.58 -5.68
CA ARG A 34 7.05 1.16 -5.39
C ARG A 34 8.36 0.89 -4.67
N PRO A 35 8.31 0.41 -3.41
CA PRO A 35 9.56 0.16 -2.69
C PRO A 35 10.43 -0.88 -3.39
N HIS A 36 11.71 -0.62 -3.43
CA HIS A 36 12.68 -1.60 -3.89
C HIS A 36 12.95 -2.61 -2.78
N PRO A 37 13.46 -3.82 -3.13
CA PRO A 37 13.82 -4.79 -2.10
C PRO A 37 14.74 -4.16 -1.05
N LYS A 38 14.40 -4.39 0.23
CA LYS A 38 15.14 -3.90 1.39
C LYS A 38 15.04 -2.39 1.64
N GLU A 39 14.21 -1.71 0.89
CA GLU A 39 13.98 -0.28 1.11
C GLU A 39 13.20 -0.05 2.39
N PHE A 40 12.28 -0.95 2.71
CA PHE A 40 11.54 -0.95 3.96
C PHE A 40 11.93 -2.18 4.76
N ASN A 41 12.35 -1.96 6.01
CA ASN A 41 12.73 -3.07 6.90
C ASN A 41 11.54 -3.44 7.79
N ILE A 42 10.49 -3.92 7.18
CA ILE A 42 9.34 -4.41 7.93
C ILE A 42 9.47 -5.92 8.03
N THR A 43 9.77 -6.40 9.23
CA THR A 43 9.92 -7.84 9.43
C THR A 43 8.64 -8.42 10.03
N TYR A 44 8.37 -9.66 9.65
CA TYR A 44 7.24 -10.40 10.18
C TYR A 44 7.63 -11.88 10.23
N ASN A 45 6.90 -12.68 11.01
CA ASN A 45 7.06 -14.14 11.05
C ASN A 45 8.51 -14.60 11.01
N HIS A 46 9.22 -14.44 12.13
CA HIS A 46 10.58 -14.95 12.31
C HIS A 46 11.60 -14.32 11.36
N GLY A 47 11.49 -13.02 11.16
CA GLY A 47 12.51 -12.29 10.43
C GLY A 47 12.33 -12.24 8.93
N ARG A 48 11.21 -12.71 8.42
CA ARG A 48 10.90 -12.54 6.99
C ARG A 48 10.63 -11.09 6.71
N ASN A 49 10.99 -10.63 5.54
CA ASN A 49 10.82 -9.22 5.17
C ASN A 49 9.53 -9.00 4.40
N TYR A 50 8.84 -7.90 4.73
CA TYR A 50 7.63 -7.49 4.03
C TYR A 50 7.87 -6.15 3.37
N GLU A 51 7.55 -6.06 2.09
CA GLU A 51 7.61 -4.81 1.34
C GLU A 51 6.21 -4.55 0.78
N PRO A 52 5.58 -3.42 1.14
CA PRO A 52 4.29 -3.09 0.57
C PRO A 52 4.41 -2.82 -0.94
N ASP A 53 3.29 -2.92 -1.65
CA ASP A 53 3.30 -2.69 -3.08
C ASP A 53 3.58 -1.24 -3.42
N PHE A 54 3.02 -0.30 -2.64
CA PHE A 54 3.18 1.13 -2.89
C PHE A 54 3.30 1.89 -1.59
N VAL A 55 3.99 3.02 -1.67
CA VAL A 55 3.93 4.06 -0.63
C VAL A 55 3.38 5.29 -1.32
N VAL A 56 2.31 5.86 -0.77
CA VAL A 56 1.59 6.97 -1.41
C VAL A 56 1.47 8.13 -0.43
N GLU A 57 1.89 9.31 -0.85
CA GLU A 57 1.79 10.50 -0.03
C GLU A 57 0.71 11.42 -0.56
N THR A 58 -0.20 11.81 0.32
CA THR A 58 -1.17 12.86 0.06
C THR A 58 -0.83 14.07 0.92
N GLU A 59 -1.69 15.08 0.92
CA GLU A 59 -1.40 16.28 1.69
C GLU A 59 -1.23 16.00 3.18
N SER A 60 -2.07 15.14 3.74
CA SER A 60 -2.09 14.92 5.19
C SER A 60 -1.59 13.56 5.63
N THR A 61 -1.43 12.61 4.74
CA THR A 61 -1.26 11.21 5.11
C THR A 61 -0.29 10.50 4.18
N ILE A 62 0.47 9.56 4.76
CA ILE A 62 1.27 8.63 3.98
C ILE A 62 0.61 7.26 4.12
N TYR A 63 0.38 6.60 2.98
CA TYR A 63 -0.27 5.30 2.95
C TYR A 63 0.70 4.22 2.54
N LEU A 64 0.71 3.12 3.29
CA LEU A 64 1.30 1.87 2.83
C LEU A 64 0.18 1.09 2.16
N VAL A 65 0.37 0.71 0.90
CA VAL A 65 -0.70 0.13 0.11
C VAL A 65 -0.32 -1.26 -0.35
N GLU A 66 -1.22 -2.20 -0.12
CA GLU A 66 -1.10 -3.57 -0.59
C GLU A 66 -2.30 -3.88 -1.48
N VAL A 67 -2.03 -4.43 -2.67
CA VAL A 67 -3.07 -4.88 -3.59
C VAL A 67 -3.01 -6.39 -3.67
N LYS A 68 -4.12 -7.08 -3.44
CA LYS A 68 -4.14 -8.54 -3.41
C LYS A 68 -5.35 -9.09 -4.17
N GLY A 69 -5.12 -10.17 -4.91
CA GLY A 69 -6.22 -10.88 -5.56
C GLY A 69 -7.14 -11.53 -4.55
N GLU A 70 -8.41 -11.68 -4.92
CA GLU A 70 -9.42 -12.21 -4.03
C GLU A 70 -9.09 -13.61 -3.52
N ASP A 71 -8.38 -14.39 -4.30
CA ASP A 71 -8.00 -15.74 -3.92
C ASP A 71 -6.93 -15.78 -2.82
N LYS A 72 -6.31 -14.65 -2.51
CA LYS A 72 -5.27 -14.56 -1.50
C LYS A 72 -5.69 -13.88 -0.22
N LEU A 73 -6.92 -13.40 -0.13
CA LEU A 73 -7.33 -12.59 1.02
C LEU A 73 -7.30 -13.34 2.34
N LYS A 74 -7.44 -14.67 2.30
CA LYS A 74 -7.43 -15.49 3.52
C LYS A 74 -6.13 -16.27 3.69
N ASP A 75 -5.15 -16.05 2.86
CA ASP A 75 -3.86 -16.71 2.96
C ASP A 75 -3.18 -16.27 4.27
N PRO A 76 -2.71 -17.22 5.10
CA PRO A 76 -2.10 -16.87 6.40
C PRO A 76 -0.90 -15.94 6.27
N ASP A 77 -0.09 -16.10 5.24
CA ASP A 77 1.07 -15.23 5.03
C ASP A 77 0.62 -13.80 4.72
N VAL A 78 -0.41 -13.67 3.90
CA VAL A 78 -0.98 -12.36 3.57
C VAL A 78 -1.56 -11.69 4.81
N ILE A 79 -2.26 -12.45 5.64
CA ILE A 79 -2.83 -11.93 6.88
C ILE A 79 -1.72 -11.45 7.82
N ALA A 80 -0.63 -12.21 7.92
CA ALA A 80 0.50 -11.84 8.77
C ALA A 80 1.15 -10.54 8.30
N LYS A 81 1.33 -10.39 6.99
CA LYS A 81 1.89 -9.16 6.42
C LYS A 81 0.97 -7.97 6.68
N LYS A 82 -0.34 -8.16 6.53
CA LYS A 82 -1.32 -7.12 6.79
C LYS A 82 -1.24 -6.63 8.23
N LYS A 83 -1.23 -7.57 9.17
CA LYS A 83 -1.11 -7.21 10.59
C LYS A 83 0.15 -6.39 10.85
N ARG A 84 1.26 -6.83 10.26
CA ARG A 84 2.53 -6.15 10.49
C ARG A 84 2.53 -4.76 9.85
N GLY A 85 1.92 -4.63 8.67
CA GLY A 85 1.79 -3.33 8.01
C GLY A 85 1.00 -2.35 8.86
N ILE A 86 -0.11 -2.81 9.44
CA ILE A 86 -0.94 -1.98 10.31
C ILE A 86 -0.12 -1.53 11.53
N GLN A 87 0.61 -2.44 12.16
CA GLN A 87 1.46 -2.10 13.31
C GLN A 87 2.52 -1.06 12.93
N TYR A 88 3.14 -1.24 11.77
CA TYR A 88 4.14 -0.29 11.30
C TYR A 88 3.55 1.11 11.18
N CYS A 89 2.36 1.21 10.59
CA CYS A 89 1.70 2.50 10.42
C CYS A 89 1.33 3.12 11.76
N GLU A 90 0.93 2.31 12.73
CA GLU A 90 0.61 2.82 14.07
C GLU A 90 1.85 3.42 14.73
N VAL A 91 2.97 2.70 14.66
CA VAL A 91 4.22 3.19 15.25
C VAL A 91 4.70 4.45 14.53
N ALA A 92 4.68 4.43 13.20
CA ALA A 92 5.12 5.58 12.40
C ALA A 92 4.24 6.79 12.66
N SER A 93 2.92 6.59 12.85
CA SER A 93 2.00 7.69 13.14
C SER A 93 2.29 8.32 14.50
N ARG A 94 2.56 7.50 15.51
CA ARG A 94 2.88 8.04 16.84
C ARG A 94 4.17 8.85 16.80
N TRP A 95 5.18 8.33 16.10
CA TRP A 95 6.42 9.06 15.95
C TRP A 95 6.22 10.37 15.18
N GLY A 96 5.45 10.30 14.09
CA GLY A 96 5.16 11.46 13.27
C GLY A 96 4.42 12.54 14.05
N LYS A 97 3.41 12.16 14.82
CA LYS A 97 2.66 13.09 15.63
C LYS A 97 3.55 13.82 16.61
N ALA A 98 4.48 13.08 17.24
CA ALA A 98 5.40 13.68 18.20
C ALA A 98 6.41 14.61 17.55
N ASN A 99 6.69 14.46 16.25
CA ASN A 99 7.74 15.18 15.55
C ASN A 99 7.24 16.09 14.43
N GLY A 100 5.93 16.31 14.34
CA GLY A 100 5.36 17.21 13.36
C GLY A 100 5.30 16.68 11.94
N TYR A 101 5.27 15.37 11.77
CA TYR A 101 5.16 14.74 10.46
C TYR A 101 3.78 14.17 10.23
N LYS A 102 3.53 13.71 8.99
CA LYS A 102 2.23 13.20 8.59
C LYS A 102 1.92 11.87 9.29
N GLU A 103 0.64 11.58 9.43
CA GLU A 103 0.23 10.26 9.91
C GLU A 103 0.41 9.23 8.82
N TRP A 104 0.47 7.97 9.23
CA TRP A 104 0.59 6.82 8.34
C TRP A 104 -0.66 5.97 8.45
N ARG A 105 -1.13 5.43 7.32
CA ARG A 105 -2.29 4.54 7.27
C ARG A 105 -1.99 3.37 6.36
N TYR A 106 -2.64 2.26 6.63
CA TYR A 106 -2.46 1.06 5.85
C TYR A 106 -3.70 0.82 5.00
N LEU A 107 -3.50 0.58 3.69
CA LEU A 107 -4.59 0.23 2.78
C LEU A 107 -4.38 -1.18 2.28
N PHE A 108 -5.44 -1.97 2.36
CA PHE A 108 -5.44 -3.32 1.82
C PHE A 108 -6.56 -3.40 0.80
N ILE A 109 -6.20 -3.40 -0.49
CA ILE A 109 -7.17 -3.22 -1.57
C ILE A 109 -7.29 -4.51 -2.37
N PRO A 110 -8.49 -5.12 -2.43
CA PRO A 110 -8.72 -6.24 -3.35
C PRO A 110 -8.50 -5.76 -4.78
N SER A 111 -7.75 -6.51 -5.58
CA SER A 111 -7.32 -6.05 -6.89
C SER A 111 -8.49 -5.69 -7.81
N LYS A 112 -9.60 -6.41 -7.69
CA LYS A 112 -10.77 -6.16 -8.54
C LYS A 112 -11.46 -4.85 -8.22
N GLN A 113 -11.16 -4.24 -7.08
CA GLN A 113 -11.74 -2.96 -6.71
C GLN A 113 -10.99 -1.77 -7.29
N VAL A 114 -9.84 -2.01 -7.90
CA VAL A 114 -9.07 -0.95 -8.53
C VAL A 114 -9.49 -0.85 -9.99
N MET A 115 -10.11 0.27 -10.34
CA MET A 115 -10.61 0.52 -11.68
C MET A 115 -9.84 1.67 -12.32
N PRO A 116 -9.79 1.74 -13.67
CA PRO A 116 -9.05 2.83 -14.31
C PRO A 116 -9.52 4.23 -13.94
N ASN A 117 -10.80 4.36 -13.56
CA ASN A 117 -11.36 5.66 -13.17
C ASN A 117 -11.48 5.81 -11.66
N SER A 118 -10.81 4.96 -10.88
CA SER A 118 -10.86 5.06 -9.42
C SER A 118 -10.24 6.36 -8.95
N SER A 119 -10.79 6.88 -7.83
CA SER A 119 -10.17 7.96 -7.09
C SER A 119 -9.36 7.35 -5.96
N PHE A 120 -8.11 7.77 -5.80
CA PHE A 120 -7.29 7.23 -4.72
C PHE A 120 -7.91 7.50 -3.35
N MET A 121 -8.43 8.71 -3.13
CA MET A 121 -9.01 9.04 -1.83
C MET A 121 -10.24 8.20 -1.52
N LEU A 122 -11.04 7.86 -2.52
CA LEU A 122 -12.17 6.97 -2.28
C LEU A 122 -11.73 5.55 -1.97
N LEU A 123 -10.69 5.06 -2.64
CA LEU A 123 -10.11 3.76 -2.31
C LEU A 123 -9.56 3.76 -0.88
N ALA A 124 -8.87 4.82 -0.51
CA ALA A 124 -8.32 4.95 0.84
C ALA A 124 -9.44 4.91 1.88
N LYS A 125 -10.52 5.64 1.63
CA LYS A 125 -11.64 5.69 2.56
C LYS A 125 -12.30 4.32 2.72
N ARG A 126 -12.42 3.57 1.64
CA ARG A 126 -13.09 2.26 1.67
C ARG A 126 -12.22 1.16 2.28
N PHE A 127 -10.92 1.19 2.04
CA PHE A 127 -10.06 0.07 2.36
C PHE A 127 -9.00 0.37 3.41
N GLN A 128 -9.12 1.48 4.09
CA GLN A 128 -8.21 1.81 5.16
C GLN A 128 -8.39 0.85 6.32
N GLU A 129 -7.26 0.33 6.80
CA GLU A 129 -7.23 -0.54 7.96
C GLU A 129 -6.62 0.23 9.13
N LEU A 130 -7.21 0.10 10.28
CA LEU A 130 -6.75 0.82 11.47
C LEU A 130 -5.76 0.01 12.29
#